data_95fec32f41f1aa41858b97934425e3c9
#
_entry.id   95fec32f41f1aa41858b97934425e3c9
#
_cell.length_a   1.000
_cell.length_b   1.000
_cell.length_c   1.000
_cell.angle_alpha   90.00
_cell.angle_beta   90.00
_cell.angle_gamma   90.00
#
_symmetry.space_group_name_H-M   'P 1'
#
loop_
_entity.id
_entity.type
_entity.pdbx_description
1 polymer ?
#
loop_
_entity_poly.entity_id
_entity_poly.type
_entity_poly.pdbx_seq_one_letter_code
_entity_poly.pdbx_strand_id
1 'polypeptide(L)'
;ELFGDNTKLADGSFAKHGYAALAELDSNGDNIINAADAAFQTLRVWQDLNQDGISQANELRTLEELGIQSLDLAYKDVNKNLGNGNTLAQQGSYTKTNGTTAKMGDLLLAADNLHSRFKDKVELTAEQAKAANLAGIGRLRDLREAAALSGDLANMLKAYSAAETKEAQLALLDNLIHKWAETDSNWGKKSPMRLSTDWTQTANEGIALTPSQVAQLKKNALVSLSDKAKAAIDAARDRIAVLDAYTGQDSNTLYYMSEEDALNIVKVTNDTYDHLAKNIYQNLLFQTRLQPYLNQISFKMENDTFTLDFSGLVQAFNHVKETNPQKAFVDLAEMLAYGELRSWYEGRRLMADYVEEAKKAGKFEDYQKVLGQETVALLAKTSGTQADDILQNVGFGHNKNVSLYGNDGNDTLIGGAGNDYLEGGSGSDTYVFGKGFGQDTVYNYDYATGRKDIIRFTDGITADMLTFTREGNHLLIKAKDGSGQVTVQSYFQNDGSGAYRIDEIHFDNGKVLDVATVKELV
;
A
#
# COMPACT_ATOMS: atom_id res chain seq x y z
N GLU A 1 16.70 -24.62 -13.92
CA GLU A 1 16.80 -23.41 -14.73
C GLU A 1 15.46 -23.15 -15.40
N LEU A 2 14.95 -21.92 -15.33
CA LEU A 2 13.73 -21.52 -16.02
C LEU A 2 14.11 -20.97 -17.40
N PHE A 3 13.31 -21.30 -18.43
CA PHE A 3 13.52 -20.78 -19.77
C PHE A 3 12.99 -19.34 -19.86
N GLY A 4 13.86 -18.41 -20.21
CA GLY A 4 13.52 -16.98 -20.30
C GLY A 4 14.63 -16.17 -20.98
N ASP A 5 14.53 -14.84 -20.86
CA ASP A 5 15.50 -13.90 -21.44
C ASP A 5 16.90 -13.94 -20.82
N ASN A 6 17.04 -14.54 -19.65
CA ASN A 6 18.34 -14.81 -19.02
C ASN A 6 18.95 -16.19 -19.40
N THR A 7 18.29 -16.98 -20.23
CA THR A 7 18.84 -18.26 -20.72
C THR A 7 19.92 -18.01 -21.75
N LYS A 8 21.11 -18.55 -21.51
CA LYS A 8 22.26 -18.44 -22.42
C LYS A 8 22.10 -19.43 -23.55
N LEU A 9 22.13 -18.97 -24.79
CA LEU A 9 22.08 -19.81 -25.99
C LEU A 9 23.44 -20.39 -26.34
N ALA A 10 23.47 -21.36 -27.25
CA ALA A 10 24.70 -22.05 -27.68
C ALA A 10 25.74 -21.09 -28.28
N ASP A 11 25.31 -19.99 -28.91
CA ASP A 11 26.19 -18.97 -29.48
C ASP A 11 26.75 -17.97 -28.43
N GLY A 12 26.34 -18.12 -27.16
CA GLY A 12 26.76 -17.28 -26.05
C GLY A 12 25.91 -16.01 -25.84
N SER A 13 24.95 -15.73 -26.72
CA SER A 13 23.97 -14.67 -26.53
C SER A 13 22.90 -15.08 -25.53
N PHE A 14 22.05 -14.13 -25.12
CA PHE A 14 20.87 -14.42 -24.29
C PHE A 14 19.63 -14.61 -25.17
N ALA A 15 18.75 -15.52 -24.76
CA ALA A 15 17.47 -15.72 -25.43
C ALA A 15 16.61 -14.46 -25.36
N LYS A 16 15.82 -14.19 -26.40
CA LYS A 16 14.90 -13.05 -26.40
C LYS A 16 13.67 -13.27 -25.52
N HIS A 17 13.29 -14.50 -25.27
CA HIS A 17 12.13 -14.94 -24.51
C HIS A 17 12.17 -16.47 -24.33
N GLY A 18 11.29 -17.03 -23.51
CA GLY A 18 11.28 -18.46 -23.17
C GLY A 18 11.14 -19.41 -24.36
N TYR A 19 10.35 -19.07 -25.38
CA TYR A 19 10.23 -19.89 -26.60
C TYR A 19 11.52 -19.93 -27.40
N ALA A 20 12.28 -18.83 -27.46
CA ALA A 20 13.59 -18.81 -28.12
C ALA A 20 14.59 -19.69 -27.37
N ALA A 21 14.53 -19.69 -26.03
CA ALA A 21 15.35 -20.58 -25.21
C ALA A 21 14.99 -22.06 -25.39
N LEU A 22 13.70 -22.40 -25.49
CA LEU A 22 13.23 -23.75 -25.76
C LEU A 22 13.60 -24.23 -27.16
N ALA A 23 13.64 -23.35 -28.16
CA ALA A 23 13.98 -23.72 -29.54
C ALA A 23 15.39 -24.29 -29.69
N GLU A 24 16.33 -23.98 -28.79
CA GLU A 24 17.67 -24.61 -28.76
C GLU A 24 17.62 -26.14 -28.49
N LEU A 25 16.51 -26.62 -27.95
CA LEU A 25 16.33 -28.03 -27.60
C LEU A 25 15.64 -28.82 -28.70
N ASP A 26 15.17 -28.18 -29.75
CA ASP A 26 14.63 -28.80 -30.97
C ASP A 26 15.79 -29.34 -31.82
N SER A 27 16.15 -30.60 -31.62
CA SER A 27 17.32 -31.21 -32.23
C SER A 27 17.09 -31.65 -33.67
N ASN A 28 15.85 -31.82 -34.12
CA ASN A 28 15.48 -32.24 -35.45
C ASN A 28 14.94 -31.10 -36.34
N GLY A 29 14.67 -29.91 -35.77
CA GLY A 29 14.26 -28.70 -36.48
C GLY A 29 12.81 -28.73 -36.96
N ASP A 30 11.95 -29.53 -36.33
CA ASP A 30 10.52 -29.64 -36.70
C ASP A 30 9.60 -28.64 -36.01
N ASN A 31 10.14 -27.76 -35.19
CA ASN A 31 9.46 -26.75 -34.35
C ASN A 31 8.56 -27.35 -33.26
N ILE A 32 8.81 -28.56 -32.85
CA ILE A 32 8.10 -29.27 -31.78
C ILE A 32 9.13 -29.97 -30.91
N ILE A 33 9.06 -29.78 -29.59
CA ILE A 33 9.89 -30.56 -28.66
C ILE A 33 9.10 -31.78 -28.22
N ASN A 34 9.56 -32.96 -28.56
CA ASN A 34 8.92 -34.24 -28.28
C ASN A 34 9.95 -35.36 -28.06
N ALA A 35 9.52 -36.63 -27.99
CA ALA A 35 10.39 -37.78 -27.73
C ALA A 35 11.47 -38.00 -28.80
N ALA A 36 11.40 -37.35 -29.96
CA ALA A 36 12.45 -37.36 -30.98
C ALA A 36 13.62 -36.44 -30.65
N ASP A 37 13.45 -35.54 -29.70
CA ASP A 37 14.47 -34.59 -29.25
C ASP A 37 15.23 -35.12 -28.04
N ALA A 38 16.55 -35.04 -28.08
CA ALA A 38 17.41 -35.56 -27.02
C ALA A 38 17.13 -34.94 -25.64
N ALA A 39 16.71 -33.66 -25.63
CA ALA A 39 16.44 -32.92 -24.39
C ALA A 39 15.08 -33.25 -23.76
N PHE A 40 14.13 -33.83 -24.48
CA PHE A 40 12.77 -34.07 -23.99
C PHE A 40 12.71 -34.85 -22.68
N GLN A 41 13.51 -35.89 -22.56
CA GLN A 41 13.59 -36.75 -21.36
C GLN A 41 14.20 -36.04 -20.15
N THR A 42 14.97 -34.96 -20.37
CA THR A 42 15.64 -34.20 -19.32
C THR A 42 14.85 -33.01 -18.83
N LEU A 43 13.88 -32.56 -19.63
CA LEU A 43 12.99 -31.44 -19.25
C LEU A 43 12.17 -31.80 -18.01
N ARG A 44 11.97 -30.82 -17.18
CA ARG A 44 11.14 -30.89 -15.96
C ARG A 44 10.18 -29.73 -15.92
N VAL A 45 8.99 -29.98 -15.41
CA VAL A 45 8.07 -28.95 -14.98
C VAL A 45 8.22 -28.81 -13.48
N TRP A 46 8.53 -27.61 -13.04
CA TRP A 46 8.56 -27.26 -11.63
C TRP A 46 7.18 -26.77 -11.18
N GLN A 47 6.69 -27.38 -10.12
CA GLN A 47 5.47 -26.96 -9.45
C GLN A 47 5.80 -26.69 -7.98
N ASP A 48 5.95 -25.43 -7.62
CA ASP A 48 6.23 -24.98 -6.25
C ASP A 48 5.01 -25.28 -5.36
N LEU A 49 5.04 -26.43 -4.68
CA LEU A 49 3.92 -26.93 -3.88
C LEU A 49 3.81 -26.24 -2.52
N ASN A 50 4.93 -25.82 -1.98
CA ASN A 50 5.02 -25.17 -0.67
C ASN A 50 5.19 -23.65 -0.76
N GLN A 51 5.27 -23.12 -1.98
CA GLN A 51 5.38 -21.68 -2.31
C GLN A 51 6.61 -21.01 -1.67
N ASP A 52 7.74 -21.73 -1.61
CA ASP A 52 8.98 -21.21 -1.06
C ASP A 52 9.97 -20.68 -2.12
N GLY A 53 9.64 -20.81 -3.40
CA GLY A 53 10.48 -20.38 -4.52
C GLY A 53 11.75 -21.22 -4.71
N ILE A 54 11.86 -22.38 -4.08
CA ILE A 54 13.02 -23.28 -4.15
C ILE A 54 12.56 -24.60 -4.76
N SER A 55 13.16 -25.03 -5.87
CA SER A 55 12.80 -26.29 -6.51
C SER A 55 13.33 -27.48 -5.72
N GLN A 56 12.43 -28.21 -5.07
CA GLN A 56 12.72 -29.49 -4.44
C GLN A 56 12.50 -30.67 -5.41
N ALA A 57 13.12 -31.81 -5.11
CA ALA A 57 13.05 -32.99 -5.98
C ALA A 57 11.61 -33.51 -6.20
N ASN A 58 10.73 -33.37 -5.19
CA ASN A 58 9.33 -33.75 -5.27
C ASN A 58 8.44 -32.78 -6.05
N GLU A 59 8.98 -31.65 -6.44
CA GLU A 59 8.31 -30.58 -7.19
C GLU A 59 8.69 -30.56 -8.68
N LEU A 60 9.72 -31.34 -9.05
CA LEU A 60 10.21 -31.46 -10.41
C LEU A 60 9.65 -32.73 -11.04
N ARG A 61 8.76 -32.56 -12.02
CA ARG A 61 8.11 -33.64 -12.73
C ARG A 61 8.53 -33.70 -14.18
N THR A 62 8.65 -34.92 -14.72
CA THR A 62 8.89 -35.12 -16.14
C THR A 62 7.66 -34.73 -16.96
N LEU A 63 7.87 -34.44 -18.23
CA LEU A 63 6.76 -34.16 -19.16
C LEU A 63 5.85 -35.40 -19.30
N GLU A 64 6.43 -36.62 -19.28
CA GLU A 64 5.69 -37.87 -19.34
C GLU A 64 4.79 -38.09 -18.11
N GLU A 65 5.30 -37.86 -16.89
CA GLU A 65 4.49 -37.92 -15.64
C GLU A 65 3.30 -36.95 -15.64
N LEU A 66 3.41 -35.84 -16.36
CA LEU A 66 2.34 -34.86 -16.51
C LEU A 66 1.44 -35.14 -17.73
N GLY A 67 1.68 -36.22 -18.44
CA GLY A 67 0.95 -36.59 -19.65
C GLY A 67 1.13 -35.57 -20.78
N ILE A 68 2.29 -34.91 -20.86
CA ILE A 68 2.68 -34.00 -21.93
C ILE A 68 3.42 -34.77 -23.01
N GLN A 69 2.87 -34.77 -24.21
CA GLN A 69 3.44 -35.49 -25.37
C GLN A 69 4.42 -34.60 -26.15
N SER A 70 4.11 -33.32 -26.28
CA SER A 70 4.96 -32.38 -27.03
C SER A 70 4.72 -30.94 -26.62
N LEU A 71 5.74 -30.09 -26.77
CA LEU A 71 5.69 -28.63 -26.65
C LEU A 71 5.78 -28.03 -28.04
N ASP A 72 4.84 -27.18 -28.43
CA ASP A 72 4.82 -26.49 -29.71
C ASP A 72 5.63 -25.19 -29.57
N LEU A 73 6.61 -24.97 -30.43
CA LEU A 73 7.45 -23.75 -30.43
C LEU A 73 6.80 -22.57 -31.15
N ALA A 74 5.68 -22.80 -31.87
CA ALA A 74 4.90 -21.72 -32.44
C ALA A 74 4.16 -20.93 -31.37
N TYR A 75 4.29 -19.63 -31.39
CA TYR A 75 3.67 -18.72 -30.41
C TYR A 75 3.10 -17.47 -31.07
N LYS A 76 2.30 -16.72 -30.32
CA LYS A 76 1.80 -15.37 -30.66
C LYS A 76 2.15 -14.42 -29.53
N ASP A 77 2.56 -13.19 -29.90
CA ASP A 77 2.66 -12.10 -28.93
C ASP A 77 1.27 -11.68 -28.51
N VAL A 78 0.98 -11.70 -27.22
CA VAL A 78 -0.35 -11.36 -26.67
C VAL A 78 -0.30 -10.17 -25.72
N ASN A 79 0.81 -9.93 -25.05
CA ASN A 79 1.06 -8.80 -24.14
C ASN A 79 -0.11 -8.53 -23.19
N LYS A 80 -0.66 -9.61 -22.62
CA LYS A 80 -1.83 -9.54 -21.74
C LYS A 80 -1.40 -9.21 -20.32
N ASN A 81 -1.90 -8.10 -19.76
CA ASN A 81 -1.73 -7.78 -18.34
C ASN A 81 -2.47 -8.82 -17.47
N LEU A 82 -1.76 -9.41 -16.52
CA LEU A 82 -2.27 -10.39 -15.55
C LEU A 82 -2.51 -9.78 -14.17
N GLY A 83 -2.25 -8.49 -13.99
CA GLY A 83 -2.29 -7.79 -12.70
C GLY A 83 -0.94 -7.83 -11.97
N ASN A 84 -0.81 -6.95 -10.96
CA ASN A 84 0.38 -6.85 -10.10
C ASN A 84 1.72 -6.71 -10.87
N GLY A 85 1.70 -6.04 -12.03
CA GLY A 85 2.89 -5.85 -12.87
C GLY A 85 3.29 -7.08 -13.71
N ASN A 86 2.58 -8.19 -13.62
CA ASN A 86 2.86 -9.41 -14.39
C ASN A 86 2.19 -9.33 -15.78
N THR A 87 2.89 -9.83 -16.80
CA THR A 87 2.39 -9.85 -18.18
C THR A 87 2.60 -11.22 -18.81
N LEU A 88 1.57 -11.76 -19.47
CA LEU A 88 1.72 -12.87 -20.40
C LEU A 88 2.19 -12.27 -21.74
N ALA A 89 3.47 -12.41 -22.04
CA ALA A 89 4.09 -11.84 -23.24
C ALA A 89 3.74 -12.64 -24.49
N GLN A 90 4.05 -13.93 -24.48
CA GLN A 90 3.79 -14.85 -25.57
C GLN A 90 2.88 -15.98 -25.15
N GLN A 91 2.07 -16.49 -26.07
CA GLN A 91 1.21 -17.66 -25.85
C GLN A 91 1.30 -18.64 -27.03
N GLY A 92 1.57 -19.90 -26.73
CA GLY A 92 1.52 -21.02 -27.62
C GLY A 92 0.73 -22.18 -27.01
N SER A 93 1.09 -23.42 -27.40
CA SER A 93 0.37 -24.62 -26.97
C SER A 93 1.31 -25.79 -26.68
N TYR A 94 0.81 -26.78 -25.97
CA TYR A 94 1.40 -28.08 -25.83
C TYR A 94 0.35 -29.18 -26.04
N THR A 95 0.76 -30.36 -26.49
CA THR A 95 -0.13 -31.50 -26.73
C THR A 95 0.04 -32.51 -25.61
N LYS A 96 -1.10 -33.00 -25.11
CA LYS A 96 -1.16 -34.05 -24.10
C LYS A 96 -1.18 -35.45 -24.75
N THR A 97 -0.80 -36.46 -24.00
CA THR A 97 -0.79 -37.86 -24.44
C THR A 97 -2.17 -38.40 -24.88
N ASN A 98 -3.27 -37.74 -24.43
CA ASN A 98 -4.61 -38.04 -24.89
C ASN A 98 -5.03 -37.32 -26.20
N GLY A 99 -4.09 -36.62 -26.85
CA GLY A 99 -4.30 -35.89 -28.08
C GLY A 99 -4.96 -34.51 -27.94
N THR A 100 -5.28 -34.07 -26.74
CA THR A 100 -5.81 -32.72 -26.51
C THR A 100 -4.69 -31.70 -26.42
N THR A 101 -4.95 -30.46 -26.84
CA THR A 101 -4.03 -29.34 -26.71
C THR A 101 -4.36 -28.45 -25.51
N ALA A 102 -3.35 -27.87 -24.89
CA ALA A 102 -3.50 -26.88 -23.83
C ALA A 102 -2.57 -25.69 -24.07
N LYS A 103 -2.81 -24.58 -23.38
CA LYS A 103 -2.03 -23.35 -23.55
C LYS A 103 -0.74 -23.40 -22.75
N MET A 104 0.30 -22.85 -23.36
CA MET A 104 1.61 -22.60 -22.75
C MET A 104 1.93 -21.11 -22.96
N GLY A 105 2.60 -20.47 -22.02
CA GLY A 105 2.87 -19.05 -22.11
C GLY A 105 4.22 -18.65 -21.53
N ASP A 106 4.77 -17.57 -22.05
CA ASP A 106 5.94 -16.90 -21.52
C ASP A 106 5.49 -15.69 -20.67
N LEU A 107 5.99 -15.60 -19.46
CA LEU A 107 5.55 -14.64 -18.46
C LEU A 107 6.68 -13.66 -18.14
N LEU A 108 6.40 -12.37 -18.30
CA LEU A 108 7.21 -11.33 -17.70
C LEU A 108 6.67 -11.10 -16.27
N LEU A 109 7.46 -11.55 -15.31
CA LEU A 109 7.12 -11.43 -13.90
C LEU A 109 7.62 -10.08 -13.36
N ALA A 110 6.78 -9.41 -12.58
CA ALA A 110 7.20 -8.22 -11.86
C ALA A 110 8.29 -8.58 -10.86
N ALA A 111 9.38 -7.84 -10.90
CA ALA A 111 10.47 -7.97 -9.93
C ALA A 111 10.33 -6.85 -8.88
N ASP A 112 10.28 -7.23 -7.61
CA ASP A 112 10.42 -6.32 -6.48
C ASP A 112 11.84 -6.47 -5.91
N ASN A 113 12.75 -5.62 -6.37
CA ASN A 113 14.14 -5.64 -5.93
C ASN A 113 14.35 -5.15 -4.50
N LEU A 114 13.31 -4.56 -3.88
CA LEU A 114 13.34 -4.11 -2.49
C LEU A 114 12.91 -5.24 -1.53
N HIS A 115 12.23 -6.26 -2.03
CA HIS A 115 11.78 -7.38 -1.22
C HIS A 115 12.85 -8.47 -1.19
N SER A 116 13.48 -8.67 -0.03
CA SER A 116 14.45 -9.74 0.17
C SER A 116 13.87 -10.83 1.06
N ARG A 117 14.10 -12.10 0.70
CA ARG A 117 13.73 -13.26 1.51
C ARG A 117 14.97 -14.10 1.81
N PHE A 118 15.20 -14.36 3.08
CA PHE A 118 16.28 -15.26 3.49
C PHE A 118 15.91 -16.70 3.16
N LYS A 119 16.90 -17.49 2.69
CA LYS A 119 16.70 -18.89 2.30
C LYS A 119 16.55 -19.80 3.51
N ASP A 120 17.22 -19.49 4.60
CA ASP A 120 17.12 -20.21 5.86
C ASP A 120 15.90 -19.73 6.64
N LYS A 121 15.14 -20.65 7.21
CA LYS A 121 13.98 -20.37 8.06
C LYS A 121 14.42 -20.25 9.51
N VAL A 122 13.85 -19.28 10.20
CA VAL A 122 13.97 -19.14 11.66
C VAL A 122 12.73 -19.76 12.30
N GLU A 123 12.93 -20.82 13.08
CA GLU A 123 11.86 -21.43 13.84
C GLU A 123 11.45 -20.51 15.01
N LEU A 124 10.22 -20.04 14.98
CA LEU A 124 9.66 -19.16 15.99
C LEU A 124 8.91 -19.94 17.05
N THR A 125 9.10 -19.62 18.30
CA THR A 125 8.23 -20.10 19.37
C THR A 125 6.82 -19.52 19.22
N ALA A 126 5.82 -20.15 19.84
CA ALA A 126 4.43 -19.66 19.82
C ALA A 126 4.29 -18.21 20.34
N GLU A 127 5.15 -17.80 21.27
CA GLU A 127 5.17 -16.43 21.78
C GLU A 127 5.81 -15.46 20.78
N GLN A 128 6.95 -15.82 20.20
CA GLN A 128 7.61 -15.01 19.17
C GLN A 128 6.71 -14.81 17.94
N ALA A 129 5.93 -15.83 17.56
CA ALA A 129 5.01 -15.76 16.43
C ALA A 129 3.87 -14.75 16.62
N LYS A 130 3.56 -14.34 17.86
CA LYS A 130 2.56 -13.32 18.16
C LYS A 130 3.10 -11.89 18.15
N ALA A 131 4.42 -11.70 18.17
CA ALA A 131 5.01 -10.36 18.14
C ALA A 131 4.64 -9.62 16.86
N ALA A 132 4.64 -8.29 16.91
CA ALA A 132 4.45 -7.46 15.71
C ALA A 132 5.52 -7.78 14.66
N ASN A 133 5.14 -7.72 13.37
CA ASN A 133 6.03 -8.07 12.27
C ASN A 133 5.94 -7.07 11.13
N LEU A 134 7.07 -6.89 10.47
CA LEU A 134 7.19 -6.23 9.17
C LEU A 134 8.03 -7.14 8.27
N ALA A 135 7.70 -7.16 6.98
CA ALA A 135 8.49 -7.88 6.00
C ALA A 135 9.92 -7.35 5.94
N GLY A 136 10.88 -8.23 5.76
CA GLY A 136 12.28 -7.89 5.57
C GLY A 136 12.50 -7.09 4.29
N ILE A 137 13.42 -6.14 4.35
CA ILE A 137 13.77 -5.24 3.25
C ILE A 137 15.29 -5.16 3.14
N GLY A 138 15.83 -5.11 1.92
CA GLY A 138 17.28 -4.99 1.71
C GLY A 138 18.03 -6.19 2.27
N ARG A 139 18.87 -5.98 3.27
CA ARG A 139 19.62 -7.06 3.94
C ARG A 139 19.03 -7.49 5.28
N LEU A 140 17.82 -7.03 5.60
CA LEU A 140 17.16 -7.33 6.87
C LEU A 140 16.15 -8.48 6.71
N ARG A 141 16.11 -9.37 7.69
CA ARG A 141 15.04 -10.37 7.84
C ARG A 141 13.75 -9.70 8.28
N ASP A 142 12.65 -10.40 8.15
CA ASP A 142 11.40 -10.00 8.81
C ASP A 142 11.67 -9.62 10.26
N LEU A 143 11.04 -8.54 10.72
CA LEU A 143 11.27 -7.97 12.05
C LEU A 143 11.17 -9.02 13.16
N ARG A 144 10.18 -9.90 13.05
CA ARG A 144 9.93 -10.99 14.01
C ARG A 144 11.03 -12.05 13.99
N GLU A 145 11.51 -12.44 12.82
CA GLU A 145 12.62 -13.38 12.68
C GLU A 145 13.93 -12.75 13.17
N ALA A 146 14.18 -11.49 12.81
CA ALA A 146 15.35 -10.76 13.29
C ALA A 146 15.34 -10.63 14.82
N ALA A 147 14.19 -10.35 15.42
CA ALA A 147 14.02 -10.31 16.87
C ALA A 147 14.22 -11.68 17.54
N ALA A 148 13.86 -12.79 16.87
CA ALA A 148 14.11 -14.13 17.41
C ALA A 148 15.61 -14.47 17.48
N LEU A 149 16.43 -13.83 16.62
CA LEU A 149 17.89 -14.00 16.56
C LEU A 149 18.65 -12.95 17.38
N SER A 150 18.01 -11.85 17.78
CA SER A 150 18.63 -10.73 18.52
C SER A 150 17.84 -10.41 19.79
N GLY A 151 18.42 -10.69 20.95
CA GLY A 151 17.79 -10.40 22.24
C GLY A 151 17.56 -8.90 22.46
N ASP A 152 18.47 -8.03 21.98
CA ASP A 152 18.32 -6.59 22.09
C ASP A 152 17.15 -6.08 21.26
N LEU A 153 17.01 -6.57 20.01
CA LEU A 153 15.89 -6.23 19.15
C LEU A 153 14.58 -6.78 19.73
N ALA A 154 14.58 -8.01 20.27
CA ALA A 154 13.39 -8.60 20.91
C ALA A 154 12.90 -7.74 22.08
N ASN A 155 13.82 -7.31 22.96
CA ASN A 155 13.51 -6.44 24.08
C ASN A 155 12.97 -5.08 23.63
N MET A 156 13.58 -4.49 22.57
CA MET A 156 13.13 -3.23 22.02
C MET A 156 11.74 -3.33 21.37
N LEU A 157 11.50 -4.37 20.57
CA LEU A 157 10.19 -4.63 19.95
C LEU A 157 9.10 -4.84 21.03
N LYS A 158 9.42 -5.55 22.11
CA LYS A 158 8.51 -5.73 23.24
C LYS A 158 8.20 -4.40 23.93
N ALA A 159 9.23 -3.57 24.20
CA ALA A 159 9.05 -2.25 24.80
C ALA A 159 8.20 -1.32 23.90
N TYR A 160 8.49 -1.30 22.59
CA TYR A 160 7.73 -0.54 21.60
C TYR A 160 6.26 -0.97 21.54
N SER A 161 6.02 -2.29 21.54
CA SER A 161 4.66 -2.85 21.48
C SER A 161 3.87 -2.60 22.76
N ALA A 162 4.53 -2.47 23.91
CA ALA A 162 3.92 -2.15 25.19
C ALA A 162 3.70 -0.65 25.43
N ALA A 163 4.22 0.21 24.55
CA ALA A 163 4.05 1.66 24.65
C ALA A 163 2.60 2.04 24.34
N GLU A 164 1.92 2.62 25.32
CA GLU A 164 0.47 2.88 25.26
C GLU A 164 0.10 4.20 24.57
N THR A 165 1.04 5.13 24.39
CA THR A 165 0.79 6.43 23.74
C THR A 165 1.66 6.62 22.52
N LYS A 166 1.24 7.54 21.63
CA LYS A 166 1.99 7.91 20.44
C LYS A 166 3.39 8.42 20.79
N GLU A 167 3.47 9.32 21.77
CA GLU A 167 4.74 9.92 22.19
C GLU A 167 5.70 8.84 22.73
N ALA A 168 5.20 7.89 23.51
CA ALA A 168 6.00 6.78 24.02
C ALA A 168 6.51 5.87 22.89
N GLN A 169 5.68 5.58 21.89
CA GLN A 169 6.11 4.80 20.72
C GLN A 169 7.15 5.56 19.89
N LEU A 170 6.92 6.85 19.61
CA LEU A 170 7.86 7.66 18.84
C LEU A 170 9.22 7.82 19.56
N ALA A 171 9.23 7.89 20.89
CA ALA A 171 10.47 7.94 21.68
C ALA A 171 11.32 6.64 21.55
N LEU A 172 10.69 5.52 21.21
CA LEU A 172 11.35 4.21 21.04
C LEU A 172 11.64 3.88 19.57
N LEU A 173 11.00 4.57 18.62
CA LEU A 173 10.99 4.21 17.21
C LEU A 173 12.39 4.21 16.59
N ASP A 174 13.16 5.29 16.77
CA ASP A 174 14.51 5.39 16.22
C ASP A 174 15.40 4.26 16.73
N ASN A 175 15.31 3.94 18.01
CA ASN A 175 16.08 2.85 18.59
C ASN A 175 15.64 1.48 18.07
N LEU A 176 14.32 1.27 17.85
CA LEU A 176 13.80 0.04 17.22
C LEU A 176 14.35 -0.13 15.80
N ILE A 177 14.31 0.93 14.99
CA ILE A 177 14.81 0.93 13.61
C ILE A 177 16.29 0.62 13.58
N HIS A 178 17.06 1.26 14.46
CA HIS A 178 18.50 1.06 14.57
C HIS A 178 18.84 -0.37 15.00
N LYS A 179 18.16 -0.91 16.03
CA LYS A 179 18.35 -2.28 16.49
C LYS A 179 17.98 -3.32 15.42
N TRP A 180 17.00 -3.03 14.58
CA TRP A 180 16.70 -3.89 13.45
C TRP A 180 17.80 -3.82 12.38
N ALA A 181 18.31 -2.62 12.06
CA ALA A 181 19.43 -2.44 11.15
C ALA A 181 20.73 -3.14 11.63
N GLU A 182 21.00 -3.13 12.96
CA GLU A 182 22.13 -3.85 13.56
C GLU A 182 22.12 -5.36 13.30
N THR A 183 20.99 -5.96 12.93
CA THR A 183 20.91 -7.37 12.56
C THR A 183 21.43 -7.69 11.16
N ASP A 184 21.73 -6.66 10.35
CA ASP A 184 22.43 -6.85 9.08
C ASP A 184 23.80 -7.51 9.33
N SER A 185 24.08 -8.60 8.62
CA SER A 185 25.34 -9.33 8.71
C SER A 185 26.58 -8.46 8.38
N ASN A 186 26.39 -7.37 7.67
CA ASN A 186 27.43 -6.40 7.30
C ASN A 186 27.57 -5.24 8.29
N TRP A 187 26.69 -5.14 9.28
CA TRP A 187 26.73 -4.07 10.27
C TRP A 187 28.06 -4.01 11.01
N GLY A 188 28.66 -2.83 11.07
CA GLY A 188 29.92 -2.60 11.74
C GLY A 188 31.16 -3.24 11.08
N LYS A 189 31.02 -4.00 9.98
CA LYS A 189 32.15 -4.66 9.28
C LYS A 189 32.79 -3.76 8.22
N LYS A 190 32.12 -2.70 7.79
CA LYS A 190 32.58 -1.79 6.76
C LYS A 190 33.16 -0.53 7.36
N SER A 191 34.08 0.09 6.62
CA SER A 191 34.57 1.42 6.97
C SER A 191 33.41 2.41 6.96
N PRO A 192 33.35 3.37 7.89
CA PRO A 192 32.35 4.42 7.88
C PRO A 192 32.33 5.12 6.52
N MET A 193 31.14 5.49 6.07
CA MET A 193 30.95 6.26 4.84
C MET A 193 31.88 7.47 4.82
N ARG A 194 32.55 7.70 3.69
CA ARG A 194 33.45 8.83 3.47
C ARG A 194 32.73 9.89 2.64
N LEU A 195 33.00 11.15 3.00
CA LEU A 195 32.69 12.27 2.12
C LEU A 195 34.00 12.71 1.45
N SER A 196 33.98 12.85 0.14
CA SER A 196 35.16 13.17 -0.65
C SER A 196 34.87 14.27 -1.67
N THR A 197 35.83 15.16 -1.84
CA THR A 197 35.90 16.08 -2.98
C THR A 197 36.76 15.53 -4.11
N ASP A 198 37.38 14.37 -3.93
CA ASP A 198 38.23 13.72 -4.92
C ASP A 198 37.44 12.83 -5.87
N TRP A 199 36.92 13.43 -6.91
CA TRP A 199 36.18 12.77 -7.97
C TRP A 199 37.08 11.94 -8.90
N THR A 200 38.38 11.96 -8.73
CA THR A 200 39.26 11.18 -9.62
C THR A 200 39.09 9.67 -9.44
N GLN A 201 38.57 9.24 -8.30
CA GLN A 201 38.30 7.83 -8.01
C GLN A 201 36.99 7.33 -8.67
N THR A 202 36.05 8.21 -9.06
CA THR A 202 34.78 7.82 -9.71
C THR A 202 34.99 7.14 -11.06
N ALA A 203 36.10 7.45 -11.74
CA ALA A 203 36.45 6.77 -13.00
C ALA A 203 36.66 5.24 -12.82
N ASN A 204 37.03 4.79 -11.62
CA ASN A 204 37.16 3.37 -11.27
C ASN A 204 35.82 2.73 -10.88
N GLU A 205 34.79 3.53 -10.65
CA GLU A 205 33.43 3.09 -10.27
C GLU A 205 32.44 3.13 -11.47
N GLY A 206 32.97 3.31 -12.70
CA GLY A 206 32.20 3.27 -13.94
C GLY A 206 31.54 4.60 -14.35
N ILE A 207 31.78 5.70 -13.62
CA ILE A 207 31.31 7.03 -14.00
C ILE A 207 32.34 7.69 -14.93
N ALA A 208 32.05 7.78 -16.22
CA ALA A 208 32.91 8.45 -17.21
C ALA A 208 32.82 9.98 -17.09
N LEU A 209 33.80 10.60 -16.45
CA LEU A 209 33.93 12.06 -16.39
C LEU A 209 34.79 12.57 -17.55
N THR A 210 34.37 13.67 -18.16
CA THR A 210 35.18 14.35 -19.19
C THR A 210 36.40 15.03 -18.55
N PRO A 211 37.51 15.22 -19.31
CA PRO A 211 38.71 15.93 -18.78
C PRO A 211 38.40 17.31 -18.24
N SER A 212 37.43 18.05 -18.79
CA SER A 212 37.00 19.35 -18.30
C SER A 212 36.29 19.27 -16.97
N GLN A 213 35.44 18.24 -16.77
CA GLN A 213 34.78 17.95 -15.49
C GLN A 213 35.80 17.59 -14.44
N VAL A 214 36.79 16.73 -14.73
CA VAL A 214 37.90 16.40 -13.82
C VAL A 214 38.71 17.63 -13.45
N ALA A 215 39.02 18.51 -14.42
CA ALA A 215 39.75 19.75 -14.14
C ALA A 215 38.96 20.72 -13.26
N GLN A 216 37.63 20.84 -13.48
CA GLN A 216 36.75 21.65 -12.63
C GLN A 216 36.66 21.08 -11.22
N LEU A 217 36.53 19.75 -11.09
CA LEU A 217 36.45 19.06 -9.82
C LEU A 217 37.77 19.19 -9.01
N LYS A 218 38.92 19.11 -9.68
CA LYS A 218 40.23 19.37 -9.05
C LYS A 218 40.36 20.82 -8.54
N LYS A 219 39.73 21.77 -9.25
CA LYS A 219 39.70 23.17 -8.82
C LYS A 219 38.81 23.38 -7.60
N ASN A 220 37.78 22.57 -7.44
CA ASN A 220 36.85 22.58 -6.30
C ASN A 220 37.31 21.71 -5.13
N ALA A 221 38.39 20.90 -5.28
CA ALA A 221 38.90 19.98 -4.27
C ALA A 221 39.45 20.68 -2.99
N LEU A 222 39.38 22.01 -2.92
CA LEU A 222 39.78 22.84 -1.77
C LEU A 222 38.59 23.33 -0.93
N VAL A 223 37.38 22.78 -1.14
CA VAL A 223 36.21 23.17 -0.33
C VAL A 223 36.38 22.68 1.11
N SER A 224 36.73 23.59 2.01
CA SER A 224 36.68 23.32 3.44
C SER A 224 35.26 23.47 3.95
N LEU A 225 34.72 22.39 4.52
CA LEU A 225 33.41 22.43 5.16
C LEU A 225 33.48 23.24 6.46
N SER A 226 32.47 24.05 6.74
CA SER A 226 32.27 24.67 8.04
C SER A 226 32.10 23.61 9.15
N ASP A 227 32.38 23.99 10.37
CA ASP A 227 32.19 23.07 11.51
C ASP A 227 30.71 22.67 11.70
N LYS A 228 29.80 23.56 11.31
CA LYS A 228 28.36 23.26 11.27
C LYS A 228 28.05 22.17 10.26
N ALA A 229 28.60 22.26 9.05
CA ALA A 229 28.40 21.26 8.01
C ALA A 229 29.01 19.90 8.42
N LYS A 230 30.21 19.90 8.98
CA LYS A 230 30.83 18.67 9.51
C LYS A 230 29.99 18.01 10.58
N ALA A 231 29.48 18.76 11.54
CA ALA A 231 28.59 18.23 12.59
C ALA A 231 27.29 17.64 12.02
N ALA A 232 26.69 18.29 11.02
CA ALA A 232 25.49 17.79 10.36
C ALA A 232 25.75 16.47 9.60
N ILE A 233 26.90 16.37 8.93
CA ILE A 233 27.33 15.17 8.22
C ILE A 233 27.58 14.01 9.19
N ASP A 234 28.29 14.30 10.29
CA ASP A 234 28.59 13.28 11.30
C ASP A 234 27.31 12.75 11.95
N ALA A 235 26.32 13.61 12.19
CA ALA A 235 25.00 13.21 12.68
C ALA A 235 24.21 12.34 11.66
N ALA A 236 24.42 12.57 10.36
CA ALA A 236 23.75 11.79 9.32
C ALA A 236 24.38 10.42 9.07
N ARG A 237 25.62 10.16 9.52
CA ARG A 237 26.34 8.90 9.26
C ARG A 237 25.60 7.66 9.77
N ASP A 238 25.05 7.73 10.98
CA ASP A 238 24.31 6.62 11.56
C ASP A 238 23.03 6.34 10.76
N ARG A 239 22.34 7.40 10.31
CA ARG A 239 21.15 7.26 9.44
C ARG A 239 21.49 6.65 8.09
N ILE A 240 22.63 7.00 7.50
CA ILE A 240 23.12 6.37 6.25
C ILE A 240 23.38 4.89 6.47
N ALA A 241 24.04 4.51 7.56
CA ALA A 241 24.30 3.10 7.86
C ALA A 241 22.99 2.29 8.03
N VAL A 242 22.00 2.89 8.69
CA VAL A 242 20.66 2.30 8.78
C VAL A 242 20.04 2.14 7.39
N LEU A 243 20.00 3.20 6.57
CA LEU A 243 19.46 3.17 5.22
C LEU A 243 20.15 2.15 4.32
N ASP A 244 21.47 1.98 4.46
CA ASP A 244 22.24 0.96 3.74
C ASP A 244 21.75 -0.47 4.05
N ALA A 245 21.42 -0.76 5.31
CA ALA A 245 20.85 -2.04 5.71
C ALA A 245 19.45 -2.25 5.09
N TYR A 246 18.60 -1.21 5.11
CA TYR A 246 17.23 -1.26 4.58
C TYR A 246 17.16 -1.26 3.04
N THR A 247 18.12 -0.64 2.35
CA THR A 247 18.13 -0.62 0.88
C THR A 247 18.94 -1.76 0.27
N GLY A 248 19.75 -2.46 1.08
CA GLY A 248 20.70 -3.46 0.60
C GLY A 248 21.91 -2.85 -0.11
N GLN A 249 22.03 -1.52 -0.13
CA GLN A 249 23.13 -0.78 -0.75
C GLN A 249 24.27 -0.56 0.22
N ASP A 250 25.41 -0.12 -0.30
CA ASP A 250 26.57 0.24 0.49
C ASP A 250 27.06 1.64 0.09
N SER A 251 26.76 2.61 0.91
CA SER A 251 27.23 3.99 0.74
C SER A 251 28.69 4.11 1.18
N ASN A 252 29.63 3.71 0.32
CA ASN A 252 31.07 3.74 0.66
C ASN A 252 31.65 5.15 0.64
N THR A 253 31.36 5.93 -0.41
CA THR A 253 31.83 7.30 -0.57
C THR A 253 30.77 8.16 -1.22
N LEU A 254 30.40 9.26 -0.58
CA LEU A 254 29.55 10.28 -1.15
C LEU A 254 30.42 11.46 -1.58
N TYR A 255 30.26 11.88 -2.81
CA TYR A 255 31.04 12.95 -3.40
C TYR A 255 30.27 14.27 -3.35
N TYR A 256 30.96 15.38 -3.03
CA TYR A 256 30.38 16.70 -3.03
C TYR A 256 31.31 17.73 -3.70
N MET A 257 30.75 18.76 -4.31
CA MET A 257 31.47 19.82 -4.99
C MET A 257 31.46 21.12 -4.21
N SER A 258 30.53 21.28 -3.28
CA SER A 258 30.37 22.45 -2.44
C SER A 258 29.83 22.07 -1.06
N GLU A 259 29.91 23.00 -0.09
CA GLU A 259 29.27 22.80 1.21
C GLU A 259 27.74 22.62 1.06
N GLU A 260 27.13 23.31 0.11
CA GLU A 260 25.71 23.19 -0.20
C GLU A 260 25.38 21.77 -0.67
N ASP A 261 26.19 21.16 -1.55
CA ASP A 261 26.01 19.77 -1.99
C ASP A 261 26.12 18.81 -0.81
N ALA A 262 27.11 19.01 0.07
CA ALA A 262 27.27 18.17 1.26
C ALA A 262 26.05 18.27 2.20
N LEU A 263 25.50 19.46 2.39
CA LEU A 263 24.30 19.68 3.19
C LEU A 263 23.03 19.14 2.49
N ASN A 264 22.96 19.16 1.16
CA ASN A 264 21.89 18.51 0.42
C ASN A 264 21.91 16.99 0.60
N ILE A 265 23.09 16.36 0.63
CA ILE A 265 23.21 14.93 0.94
C ILE A 265 22.63 14.65 2.34
N VAL A 266 23.00 15.46 3.34
CA VAL A 266 22.45 15.35 4.70
C VAL A 266 20.92 15.48 4.69
N LYS A 267 20.40 16.48 3.96
CA LYS A 267 18.97 16.72 3.86
C LYS A 267 18.25 15.51 3.26
N VAL A 268 18.70 15.01 2.11
CA VAL A 268 18.10 13.83 1.44
C VAL A 268 18.17 12.61 2.35
N THR A 269 19.28 12.40 3.04
CA THR A 269 19.44 11.31 4.02
C THR A 269 18.38 11.40 5.13
N ASN A 270 18.23 12.58 5.72
CA ASN A 270 17.27 12.79 6.79
C ASN A 270 15.83 12.61 6.29
N ASP A 271 15.47 13.21 5.15
CA ASP A 271 14.15 13.08 4.55
C ASP A 271 13.82 11.59 4.27
N THR A 272 14.78 10.83 3.72
CA THR A 272 14.60 9.40 3.42
C THR A 272 14.44 8.58 4.71
N TYR A 273 15.25 8.86 5.72
CA TYR A 273 15.14 8.20 7.02
C TYR A 273 13.79 8.48 7.70
N ASP A 274 13.36 9.74 7.68
CA ASP A 274 12.10 10.15 8.29
C ASP A 274 10.91 9.49 7.57
N HIS A 275 10.97 9.32 6.24
CA HIS A 275 9.98 8.53 5.49
C HIS A 275 10.00 7.04 5.87
N LEU A 276 11.17 6.43 6.03
CA LEU A 276 11.31 5.05 6.50
C LEU A 276 10.71 4.89 7.90
N ALA A 277 11.08 5.76 8.84
CA ALA A 277 10.60 5.74 10.21
C ALA A 277 9.07 5.86 10.28
N LYS A 278 8.51 6.76 9.49
CA LYS A 278 7.07 6.93 9.36
C LYS A 278 6.38 5.67 8.83
N ASN A 279 6.90 5.06 7.77
CA ASN A 279 6.33 3.83 7.22
C ASN A 279 6.36 2.68 8.25
N ILE A 280 7.46 2.50 8.95
CA ILE A 280 7.59 1.50 10.02
C ILE A 280 6.57 1.77 11.13
N TYR A 281 6.47 3.03 11.60
CA TYR A 281 5.49 3.42 12.61
C TYR A 281 4.06 3.08 12.20
N GLN A 282 3.64 3.51 11.02
CA GLN A 282 2.27 3.31 10.52
C GLN A 282 1.92 1.82 10.38
N ASN A 283 2.85 1.01 9.89
CA ASN A 283 2.63 -0.43 9.72
C ASN A 283 2.63 -1.21 11.05
N LEU A 284 3.38 -0.75 12.06
CA LEU A 284 3.38 -1.35 13.39
C LEU A 284 2.19 -0.88 14.26
N LEU A 285 1.64 0.29 13.98
CA LEU A 285 0.58 0.93 14.77
C LEU A 285 -0.62 0.01 15.01
N PHE A 286 -1.10 -0.65 13.94
CA PHE A 286 -2.26 -1.55 14.01
C PHE A 286 -1.95 -2.92 14.62
N GLN A 287 -0.69 -3.28 14.70
CA GLN A 287 -0.23 -4.53 15.32
C GLN A 287 0.19 -4.33 16.80
N THR A 288 0.23 -3.08 17.26
CA THR A 288 0.70 -2.73 18.61
C THR A 288 -0.36 -1.89 19.33
N ARG A 289 -0.21 -0.57 19.37
CA ARG A 289 -1.03 0.35 20.18
C ARG A 289 -2.52 0.33 19.82
N LEU A 290 -2.88 0.15 18.56
CA LEU A 290 -4.27 0.07 18.12
C LEU A 290 -4.84 -1.36 18.13
N GLN A 291 -4.01 -2.39 18.25
CA GLN A 291 -4.45 -3.79 18.27
C GLN A 291 -5.52 -4.09 19.33
N PRO A 292 -5.43 -3.59 20.59
CA PRO A 292 -6.44 -3.83 21.60
C PRO A 292 -7.84 -3.34 21.23
N TYR A 293 -7.92 -2.24 20.47
CA TYR A 293 -9.19 -1.71 19.95
C TYR A 293 -9.72 -2.61 18.82
N LEU A 294 -8.87 -2.98 17.85
CA LEU A 294 -9.26 -3.85 16.74
C LEU A 294 -9.80 -5.21 17.19
N ASN A 295 -9.28 -5.73 18.29
CA ASN A 295 -9.74 -6.99 18.91
C ASN A 295 -11.19 -6.92 19.43
N GLN A 296 -11.80 -5.73 19.51
CA GLN A 296 -13.19 -5.53 19.91
C GLN A 296 -14.17 -5.57 18.74
N ILE A 297 -13.67 -5.62 17.51
CA ILE A 297 -14.49 -5.79 16.33
C ILE A 297 -14.98 -7.24 16.29
N SER A 298 -16.28 -7.43 16.18
CA SER A 298 -16.91 -8.74 16.08
C SER A 298 -17.71 -8.89 14.78
N PHE A 299 -18.17 -10.10 14.52
CA PHE A 299 -19.09 -10.37 13.40
C PHE A 299 -20.49 -10.56 13.97
N LYS A 300 -21.48 -9.97 13.32
CA LYS A 300 -22.88 -10.27 13.55
C LYS A 300 -23.51 -10.82 12.27
N MET A 301 -24.50 -11.66 12.43
CA MET A 301 -25.27 -12.18 11.31
C MET A 301 -26.67 -11.55 11.35
N GLU A 302 -27.00 -10.83 10.28
CA GLU A 302 -28.30 -10.23 10.07
C GLU A 302 -28.82 -10.67 8.69
N ASN A 303 -30.03 -11.21 8.63
CA ASN A 303 -30.67 -11.65 7.39
C ASN A 303 -29.76 -12.55 6.50
N ASP A 304 -29.12 -13.55 7.11
CA ASP A 304 -28.16 -14.48 6.46
C ASP A 304 -26.90 -13.79 5.86
N THR A 305 -26.62 -12.55 6.25
CA THR A 305 -25.42 -11.80 5.83
C THR A 305 -24.53 -11.53 7.03
N PHE A 306 -23.23 -11.84 6.90
CA PHE A 306 -22.23 -11.47 7.90
C PHE A 306 -21.85 -9.99 7.72
N THR A 307 -21.97 -9.22 8.81
CA THR A 307 -21.52 -7.83 8.88
C THR A 307 -20.56 -7.64 10.03
N LEU A 308 -19.72 -6.61 9.94
CA LEU A 308 -18.85 -6.21 11.05
C LEU A 308 -19.67 -5.45 12.09
N ASP A 309 -19.45 -5.80 13.36
CA ASP A 309 -20.01 -5.08 14.51
C ASP A 309 -18.92 -4.28 15.20
N PHE A 310 -19.03 -2.96 15.12
CA PHE A 310 -18.11 -2.00 15.71
C PHE A 310 -18.51 -1.52 17.10
N SER A 311 -19.61 -2.00 17.66
CA SER A 311 -20.13 -1.56 18.96
C SER A 311 -19.12 -1.72 20.09
N GLY A 312 -18.39 -2.85 20.11
CA GLY A 312 -17.31 -3.10 21.07
C GLY A 312 -16.14 -2.13 20.90
N LEU A 313 -15.80 -1.78 19.64
CA LEU A 313 -14.77 -0.80 19.33
C LEU A 313 -15.12 0.60 19.86
N VAL A 314 -16.35 1.06 19.63
CA VAL A 314 -16.86 2.34 20.16
C VAL A 314 -16.82 2.37 21.69
N GLN A 315 -17.25 1.29 22.34
CA GLN A 315 -17.19 1.16 23.80
C GLN A 315 -15.76 1.24 24.32
N ALA A 316 -14.80 0.57 23.66
CA ALA A 316 -13.40 0.61 24.05
C ALA A 316 -12.80 2.03 23.97
N PHE A 317 -13.09 2.78 22.89
CA PHE A 317 -12.68 4.17 22.77
C PHE A 317 -13.29 5.05 23.88
N ASN A 318 -14.58 4.94 24.14
CA ASN A 318 -15.25 5.70 25.18
C ASN A 318 -14.70 5.37 26.58
N HIS A 319 -14.41 4.11 26.86
CA HIS A 319 -13.79 3.70 28.12
C HIS A 319 -12.38 4.30 28.31
N VAL A 320 -11.54 4.28 27.27
CA VAL A 320 -10.21 4.92 27.33
C VAL A 320 -10.35 6.44 27.49
N LYS A 321 -11.36 7.06 26.86
CA LYS A 321 -11.62 8.52 26.98
C LYS A 321 -11.92 8.93 28.43
N GLU A 322 -12.59 8.11 29.23
CA GLU A 322 -12.90 8.40 30.63
C GLU A 322 -11.65 8.63 31.47
N THR A 323 -10.57 7.88 31.20
CA THR A 323 -9.32 7.92 31.96
C THR A 323 -8.21 8.70 31.30
N ASN A 324 -8.15 8.68 29.96
CA ASN A 324 -7.13 9.37 29.15
C ASN A 324 -7.75 9.94 27.87
N PRO A 325 -8.41 11.11 27.94
CA PRO A 325 -9.06 11.73 26.77
C PRO A 325 -8.10 12.00 25.59
N GLN A 326 -6.86 12.41 25.88
CA GLN A 326 -5.85 12.67 24.83
C GLN A 326 -5.49 11.38 24.10
N LYS A 327 -5.24 10.28 24.82
CA LYS A 327 -4.94 8.99 24.21
C LYS A 327 -6.09 8.53 23.32
N ALA A 328 -7.33 8.55 23.81
CA ALA A 328 -8.50 8.15 23.03
C ALA A 328 -8.65 8.99 21.76
N PHE A 329 -8.46 10.32 21.86
CA PHE A 329 -8.50 11.25 20.73
C PHE A 329 -7.42 10.89 19.67
N VAL A 330 -6.17 10.73 20.10
CA VAL A 330 -5.04 10.44 19.21
C VAL A 330 -5.18 9.06 18.56
N ASP A 331 -5.55 8.04 19.34
CA ASP A 331 -5.73 6.68 18.84
C ASP A 331 -6.85 6.58 17.80
N LEU A 332 -7.99 7.20 18.07
CA LEU A 332 -9.11 7.24 17.12
C LEU A 332 -8.75 8.01 15.85
N ALA A 333 -8.11 9.17 16.01
CA ALA A 333 -7.66 9.97 14.88
C ALA A 333 -6.68 9.21 13.96
N GLU A 334 -5.70 8.52 14.52
CA GLU A 334 -4.75 7.72 13.73
C GLU A 334 -5.40 6.47 13.12
N MET A 335 -6.36 5.85 13.80
CA MET A 335 -7.15 4.76 13.23
C MET A 335 -7.93 5.19 11.98
N LEU A 336 -8.47 6.41 11.99
CA LEU A 336 -9.21 6.98 10.87
C LEU A 336 -8.32 7.59 9.78
N ALA A 337 -7.08 7.98 10.11
CA ALA A 337 -6.14 8.53 9.14
C ALA A 337 -5.38 7.46 8.36
N TYR A 338 -5.10 6.33 9.03
CA TYR A 338 -4.31 5.24 8.49
C TYR A 338 -5.13 3.94 8.47
N GLY A 339 -4.74 2.92 7.77
CA GLY A 339 -5.38 1.60 7.76
C GLY A 339 -6.76 1.53 7.09
N GLU A 340 -7.43 0.39 7.28
CA GLU A 340 -8.65 0.02 6.56
C GLU A 340 -9.94 0.69 7.12
N LEU A 341 -9.88 1.25 8.33
CA LEU A 341 -11.02 1.91 8.97
C LEU A 341 -11.19 3.38 8.58
N ARG A 342 -10.48 3.84 7.57
CA ARG A 342 -10.60 5.21 7.04
C ARG A 342 -12.02 5.56 6.58
N SER A 343 -12.79 4.58 6.14
CA SER A 343 -14.19 4.72 5.73
C SER A 343 -15.22 4.36 6.82
N TRP A 344 -14.80 4.10 8.05
CA TRP A 344 -15.70 3.75 9.16
C TRP A 344 -16.51 4.97 9.60
N TYR A 345 -17.76 5.05 9.16
CA TYR A 345 -18.63 6.22 9.36
C TYR A 345 -18.91 6.53 10.84
N GLU A 346 -19.29 5.51 11.65
CA GLU A 346 -19.56 5.71 13.07
C GLU A 346 -18.31 6.21 13.83
N GLY A 347 -17.12 5.73 13.47
CA GLY A 347 -15.86 6.23 14.03
C GLY A 347 -15.59 7.69 13.71
N ARG A 348 -15.99 8.15 12.52
CA ARG A 348 -15.87 9.57 12.14
C ARG A 348 -16.80 10.44 12.95
N ARG A 349 -18.02 9.99 13.17
CA ARG A 349 -18.98 10.66 14.05
C ARG A 349 -18.46 10.76 15.47
N LEU A 350 -17.92 9.63 15.99
CA LEU A 350 -17.26 9.60 17.30
C LEU A 350 -16.08 10.58 17.37
N MET A 351 -15.28 10.68 16.30
CA MET A 351 -14.17 11.64 16.22
C MET A 351 -14.66 13.09 16.25
N ALA A 352 -15.72 13.41 15.52
CA ALA A 352 -16.32 14.73 15.54
C ALA A 352 -16.80 15.14 16.96
N ASP A 353 -17.41 14.19 17.68
CA ASP A 353 -17.81 14.41 19.08
C ASP A 353 -16.57 14.68 19.97
N TYR A 354 -15.50 13.91 19.81
CA TYR A 354 -14.24 14.09 20.54
C TYR A 354 -13.58 15.44 20.22
N VAL A 355 -13.64 15.90 18.99
CA VAL A 355 -13.16 17.23 18.58
C VAL A 355 -13.94 18.34 19.29
N GLU A 356 -15.27 18.25 19.31
CA GLU A 356 -16.12 19.24 19.99
C GLU A 356 -15.90 19.25 21.51
N GLU A 357 -15.76 18.08 22.13
CA GLU A 357 -15.43 17.97 23.55
C GLU A 357 -14.04 18.56 23.85
N ALA A 358 -13.02 18.27 23.02
CA ALA A 358 -11.68 18.82 23.17
C ALA A 358 -11.65 20.35 23.02
N LYS A 359 -12.42 20.90 22.07
CA LYS A 359 -12.60 22.36 21.89
C LYS A 359 -13.23 23.00 23.11
N LYS A 360 -14.33 22.42 23.62
CA LYS A 360 -15.02 22.90 24.84
C LYS A 360 -14.10 22.87 26.08
N ALA A 361 -13.23 21.85 26.15
CA ALA A 361 -12.25 21.71 27.25
C ALA A 361 -11.00 22.58 27.06
N GLY A 362 -10.84 23.30 25.94
CA GLY A 362 -9.64 24.08 25.60
C GLY A 362 -8.39 23.22 25.38
N LYS A 363 -8.54 21.94 25.01
CA LYS A 363 -7.47 20.96 24.81
C LYS A 363 -7.21 20.61 23.35
N PHE A 364 -8.00 21.10 22.44
CA PHE A 364 -7.95 20.71 21.04
C PHE A 364 -6.59 20.98 20.39
N GLU A 365 -6.00 22.16 20.61
CA GLU A 365 -4.68 22.51 20.07
C GLU A 365 -3.56 21.63 20.63
N ASP A 366 -3.62 21.26 21.92
CA ASP A 366 -2.63 20.36 22.52
C ASP A 366 -2.71 18.97 21.90
N TYR A 367 -3.93 18.44 21.68
CA TYR A 367 -4.14 17.14 21.05
C TYR A 367 -3.70 17.14 19.59
N GLN A 368 -3.95 18.23 18.84
CA GLN A 368 -3.45 18.37 17.47
C GLN A 368 -1.92 18.39 17.38
N LYS A 369 -1.23 19.01 18.34
CA LYS A 369 0.25 18.98 18.38
C LYS A 369 0.78 17.56 18.53
N VAL A 370 0.18 16.75 19.42
CA VAL A 370 0.54 15.34 19.59
C VAL A 370 0.23 14.55 18.32
N LEU A 371 -0.91 14.80 17.71
CA LEU A 371 -1.33 14.12 16.49
C LEU A 371 -0.40 14.41 15.31
N GLY A 372 0.11 15.62 15.22
CA GLY A 372 0.98 16.09 14.14
C GLY A 372 0.21 16.60 12.93
N GLN A 373 0.83 17.55 12.21
CA GLN A 373 0.19 18.27 11.11
C GLN A 373 -0.28 17.37 9.97
N GLU A 374 0.47 16.32 9.67
CA GLU A 374 0.14 15.41 8.59
C GLU A 374 -1.14 14.62 8.86
N THR A 375 -1.26 14.02 10.06
CA THR A 375 -2.47 13.29 10.43
C THR A 375 -3.69 14.22 10.46
N VAL A 376 -3.50 15.44 10.95
CA VAL A 376 -4.55 16.49 10.91
C VAL A 376 -4.94 16.78 9.47
N ALA A 377 -3.98 16.93 8.56
CA ALA A 377 -4.26 17.21 7.14
C ALA A 377 -5.02 16.07 6.46
N LEU A 378 -4.69 14.80 6.76
CA LEU A 378 -5.42 13.63 6.26
C LEU A 378 -6.88 13.63 6.73
N LEU A 379 -7.14 14.03 7.97
CA LEU A 379 -8.48 14.07 8.55
C LEU A 379 -9.28 15.34 8.16
N ALA A 380 -8.63 16.33 7.57
CA ALA A 380 -9.21 17.57 7.10
C ALA A 380 -9.20 17.69 5.56
N LYS A 381 -8.93 16.61 4.83
CA LYS A 381 -8.78 16.62 3.37
C LYS A 381 -10.14 16.84 2.71
N THR A 382 -10.31 17.95 2.00
CA THR A 382 -11.55 18.34 1.31
C THR A 382 -11.42 18.32 -0.22
N SER A 383 -10.21 18.18 -0.76
CA SER A 383 -9.97 18.09 -2.20
C SER A 383 -9.04 16.93 -2.49
N GLY A 384 -9.44 16.09 -3.43
CA GLY A 384 -8.69 14.94 -3.93
C GLY A 384 -7.53 15.32 -4.85
N THR A 385 -6.91 14.31 -5.42
CA THR A 385 -5.81 14.38 -6.38
C THR A 385 -6.25 13.82 -7.74
N GLN A 386 -5.35 13.15 -8.45
CA GLN A 386 -5.65 12.35 -9.64
C GLN A 386 -5.63 10.83 -9.33
N ALA A 387 -5.59 10.46 -8.08
CA ALA A 387 -5.57 9.09 -7.59
C ALA A 387 -6.74 8.85 -6.64
N ASP A 388 -7.05 7.60 -6.35
CA ASP A 388 -8.12 7.20 -5.44
C ASP A 388 -7.92 7.84 -4.05
N ASP A 389 -8.85 8.70 -3.65
CA ASP A 389 -8.77 9.47 -2.42
C ASP A 389 -9.92 9.15 -1.45
N ILE A 390 -9.69 9.42 -0.16
CA ILE A 390 -10.75 9.44 0.85
C ILE A 390 -10.87 10.85 1.41
N LEU A 391 -11.97 11.51 1.08
CA LEU A 391 -12.28 12.87 1.50
C LEU A 391 -13.31 12.85 2.63
N GLN A 392 -13.09 13.69 3.65
CA GLN A 392 -13.89 13.56 4.86
C GLN A 392 -13.97 14.84 5.70
N ASN A 393 -15.06 14.96 6.43
CA ASN A 393 -15.18 15.94 7.49
C ASN A 393 -15.26 15.27 8.87
N VAL A 394 -14.22 15.41 9.69
CA VAL A 394 -14.19 14.96 11.09
C VAL A 394 -14.06 16.13 12.06
N GLY A 395 -14.39 17.34 11.63
CA GLY A 395 -14.39 18.54 12.48
C GLY A 395 -13.04 19.22 12.66
N PHE A 396 -11.97 18.78 11.99
CA PHE A 396 -10.67 19.44 12.01
C PHE A 396 -10.67 20.70 11.13
N GLY A 397 -10.91 21.85 11.76
CA GLY A 397 -10.78 23.16 11.10
C GLY A 397 -11.94 23.58 10.18
N HIS A 398 -13.01 22.80 10.08
CA HIS A 398 -14.12 23.04 9.16
C HIS A 398 -15.44 23.29 9.90
N ASN A 399 -16.34 24.01 9.24
CA ASN A 399 -17.74 24.11 9.65
C ASN A 399 -18.41 22.73 9.54
N LYS A 400 -19.59 22.58 10.13
CA LYS A 400 -20.38 21.34 9.96
C LYS A 400 -20.69 21.04 8.50
N ASN A 401 -20.87 22.08 7.67
CA ASN A 401 -21.13 21.98 6.24
C ASN A 401 -19.81 22.07 5.47
N VAL A 402 -19.51 21.10 4.63
CA VAL A 402 -18.29 21.06 3.81
C VAL A 402 -18.62 20.90 2.34
N SER A 403 -17.65 21.27 1.49
CA SER A 403 -17.61 20.89 0.08
C SER A 403 -16.43 19.97 -0.15
N LEU A 404 -16.70 18.77 -0.66
CA LEU A 404 -15.68 17.76 -0.98
C LEU A 404 -15.62 17.59 -2.50
N TYR A 405 -14.39 17.61 -3.04
CA TYR A 405 -14.11 17.49 -4.49
C TYR A 405 -13.10 16.36 -4.71
N GLY A 406 -13.54 15.25 -5.33
CA GLY A 406 -12.69 14.08 -5.63
C GLY A 406 -11.63 14.40 -6.69
N ASN A 407 -11.99 15.00 -7.80
CA ASN A 407 -11.27 15.26 -9.03
C ASN A 407 -11.17 14.01 -9.92
N ASP A 408 -9.97 13.45 -10.16
CA ASP A 408 -9.81 12.19 -10.89
C ASP A 408 -9.51 11.06 -9.89
N GLY A 409 -9.85 9.81 -10.23
CA GLY A 409 -9.64 8.65 -9.37
C GLY A 409 -10.95 8.00 -8.92
N ASN A 410 -10.87 6.88 -8.20
CA ASN A 410 -12.06 6.25 -7.61
C ASN A 410 -12.16 6.70 -6.15
N ASP A 411 -12.91 7.75 -5.91
CA ASP A 411 -12.89 8.47 -4.65
C ASP A 411 -13.97 8.00 -3.68
N THR A 412 -13.70 8.19 -2.39
CA THR A 412 -14.70 8.02 -1.32
C THR A 412 -14.94 9.34 -0.61
N LEU A 413 -16.18 9.86 -0.69
CA LEU A 413 -16.58 11.15 -0.13
C LEU A 413 -17.53 10.95 1.06
N ILE A 414 -17.17 11.53 2.21
CA ILE A 414 -17.91 11.38 3.48
C ILE A 414 -18.11 12.75 4.10
N GLY A 415 -19.27 13.37 3.86
CA GLY A 415 -19.60 14.70 4.37
C GLY A 415 -19.72 14.76 5.89
N GLY A 416 -20.36 13.76 6.47
CA GLY A 416 -20.63 13.70 7.91
C GLY A 416 -22.02 14.22 8.26
N ALA A 417 -22.15 14.87 9.42
CA ALA A 417 -23.41 15.45 9.88
C ALA A 417 -23.45 16.95 9.56
N GLY A 418 -23.80 17.30 8.37
CA GLY A 418 -23.85 18.69 7.91
C GLY A 418 -24.86 18.86 6.79
N ASN A 419 -24.77 19.97 6.09
CA ASN A 419 -25.39 20.14 4.79
C ASN A 419 -24.25 20.26 3.79
N ASP A 420 -23.88 19.15 3.21
CA ASP A 420 -22.61 18.99 2.52
C ASP A 420 -22.80 18.99 0.99
N TYR A 421 -21.79 19.44 0.27
CA TYR A 421 -21.70 19.35 -1.17
C TYR A 421 -20.60 18.35 -1.55
N LEU A 422 -20.97 17.30 -2.26
CA LEU A 422 -20.10 16.19 -2.60
C LEU A 422 -20.02 16.06 -4.13
N GLU A 423 -18.81 16.20 -4.69
CA GLU A 423 -18.52 16.07 -6.11
C GLU A 423 -17.38 15.07 -6.29
N GLY A 424 -17.68 13.87 -6.85
CA GLY A 424 -16.69 12.83 -7.05
C GLY A 424 -15.70 13.18 -8.16
N GLY A 425 -16.20 13.55 -9.32
CA GLY A 425 -15.39 13.90 -10.48
C GLY A 425 -15.31 12.77 -11.48
N SER A 426 -14.09 12.45 -11.97
CA SER A 426 -13.88 11.38 -12.96
C SER A 426 -13.46 10.09 -12.28
N GLY A 427 -14.14 9.00 -12.55
CA GLY A 427 -13.82 7.68 -12.02
C GLY A 427 -15.02 6.96 -11.41
N SER A 428 -14.77 5.97 -10.57
CA SER A 428 -15.84 5.23 -9.89
C SER A 428 -15.92 5.66 -8.43
N ASP A 429 -16.83 6.59 -8.14
CA ASP A 429 -16.88 7.27 -6.86
C ASP A 429 -17.89 6.67 -5.88
N THR A 430 -17.61 6.77 -4.61
CA THR A 430 -18.49 6.33 -3.53
C THR A 430 -18.84 7.46 -2.59
N TYR A 431 -20.14 7.77 -2.47
CA TYR A 431 -20.70 8.75 -1.55
C TYR A 431 -21.27 8.02 -0.33
N VAL A 432 -20.74 8.29 0.86
CA VAL A 432 -21.08 7.54 2.09
C VAL A 432 -21.94 8.38 3.03
N PHE A 433 -23.09 7.83 3.45
CA PHE A 433 -24.04 8.43 4.36
C PHE A 433 -24.37 7.50 5.52
N GLY A 434 -24.30 8.00 6.74
CA GLY A 434 -24.69 7.29 7.94
C GLY A 434 -25.82 8.03 8.68
N LYS A 435 -26.24 7.52 9.85
CA LYS A 435 -27.33 8.16 10.62
C LYS A 435 -27.06 9.63 10.90
N GLY A 436 -28.06 10.48 10.63
CA GLY A 436 -27.95 11.90 10.86
C GLY A 436 -27.08 12.63 9.83
N PHE A 437 -27.08 12.17 8.58
CA PHE A 437 -26.24 12.71 7.51
C PHE A 437 -26.58 14.16 7.08
N GLY A 438 -27.73 14.72 7.49
CA GLY A 438 -28.04 16.13 7.22
C GLY A 438 -28.75 16.35 5.89
N GLN A 439 -28.55 17.53 5.29
CA GLN A 439 -29.16 17.92 4.00
C GLN A 439 -28.07 18.06 2.95
N ASP A 440 -27.79 16.99 2.23
CA ASP A 440 -26.63 16.89 1.36
C ASP A 440 -26.97 17.01 -0.12
N THR A 441 -26.00 17.47 -0.87
CA THR A 441 -26.05 17.54 -2.33
C THR A 441 -24.93 16.70 -2.92
N VAL A 442 -25.30 15.75 -3.78
CA VAL A 442 -24.37 14.99 -4.62
C VAL A 442 -24.41 15.54 -6.04
N TYR A 443 -23.24 15.95 -6.55
CA TYR A 443 -23.04 16.36 -7.92
C TYR A 443 -22.11 15.34 -8.60
N ASN A 444 -22.69 14.44 -9.40
CA ASN A 444 -21.99 13.29 -9.98
C ASN A 444 -21.85 13.45 -11.49
N TYR A 445 -21.05 14.43 -11.93
CA TYR A 445 -20.89 14.72 -13.34
C TYR A 445 -19.64 14.02 -13.89
N ASP A 446 -19.82 12.93 -14.65
CA ASP A 446 -18.77 12.22 -15.35
C ASP A 446 -19.27 11.57 -16.65
N TYR A 447 -18.52 11.75 -17.74
CA TYR A 447 -18.77 11.12 -19.04
C TYR A 447 -17.94 9.86 -19.29
N ALA A 448 -17.08 9.44 -18.37
CA ALA A 448 -16.23 8.27 -18.56
C ALA A 448 -17.06 7.01 -18.79
N THR A 449 -16.64 6.18 -19.74
CA THR A 449 -17.23 4.88 -19.99
C THR A 449 -16.68 3.84 -19.04
N GLY A 450 -17.55 3.01 -18.45
CA GLY A 450 -17.13 1.92 -17.55
C GLY A 450 -16.96 2.33 -16.09
N ARG A 451 -17.22 3.60 -15.74
CA ARG A 451 -17.33 4.02 -14.34
C ARG A 451 -18.53 3.39 -13.64
N LYS A 452 -18.45 3.26 -12.34
CA LYS A 452 -19.53 2.78 -11.50
C LYS A 452 -19.60 3.59 -10.21
N ASP A 453 -20.53 4.54 -10.15
CA ASP A 453 -20.71 5.40 -8.98
C ASP A 453 -21.76 4.85 -8.04
N ILE A 454 -21.45 4.99 -6.74
CA ILE A 454 -22.21 4.33 -5.68
C ILE A 454 -22.59 5.34 -4.61
N ILE A 455 -23.86 5.34 -4.19
CA ILE A 455 -24.25 5.87 -2.88
C ILE A 455 -24.28 4.69 -1.90
N ARG A 456 -23.61 4.81 -0.77
CA ARG A 456 -23.59 3.82 0.29
C ARG A 456 -24.21 4.36 1.56
N PHE A 457 -25.29 3.72 2.02
CA PHE A 457 -25.87 3.97 3.33
C PHE A 457 -25.33 2.98 4.34
N THR A 458 -24.85 3.50 5.51
CA THR A 458 -24.20 2.75 6.59
C THR A 458 -24.97 2.94 7.92
N ASP A 459 -24.41 2.52 9.03
CA ASP A 459 -24.99 2.62 10.38
C ASP A 459 -26.35 1.92 10.52
N GLY A 460 -26.57 0.86 9.74
CA GLY A 460 -27.82 0.11 9.75
C GLY A 460 -28.98 0.84 9.11
N ILE A 461 -28.75 1.85 8.25
CA ILE A 461 -29.78 2.43 7.40
C ILE A 461 -30.17 1.38 6.34
N THR A 462 -31.45 1.09 6.25
CA THR A 462 -32.03 0.17 5.26
C THR A 462 -32.96 0.91 4.30
N ALA A 463 -33.22 0.32 3.13
CA ALA A 463 -34.02 0.97 2.09
C ALA A 463 -35.45 1.31 2.54
N ASP A 464 -36.05 0.53 3.43
CA ASP A 464 -37.37 0.77 4.02
C ASP A 464 -37.42 1.95 5.00
N MET A 465 -36.27 2.40 5.51
CA MET A 465 -36.14 3.62 6.33
C MET A 465 -36.10 4.89 5.48
N LEU A 466 -35.98 4.78 4.17
CA LEU A 466 -35.85 5.89 3.24
C LEU A 466 -37.10 6.04 2.37
N THR A 467 -37.29 7.26 1.87
CA THR A 467 -38.23 7.56 0.78
C THR A 467 -37.45 8.10 -0.40
N PHE A 468 -37.83 7.66 -1.59
CA PHE A 468 -37.25 8.07 -2.86
C PHE A 468 -38.30 8.92 -3.58
N THR A 469 -37.92 10.10 -4.03
CA THR A 469 -38.83 10.99 -4.75
C THR A 469 -38.09 11.68 -5.89
N ARG A 470 -38.79 11.89 -7.00
CA ARG A 470 -38.29 12.65 -8.14
C ARG A 470 -38.79 14.09 -8.05
N GLU A 471 -37.86 15.05 -8.09
CA GLU A 471 -38.16 16.48 -8.20
C GLU A 471 -37.50 17.05 -9.45
N GLY A 472 -38.28 17.19 -10.52
CA GLY A 472 -37.74 17.52 -11.83
C GLY A 472 -36.76 16.45 -12.33
N ASN A 473 -35.49 16.81 -12.49
CA ASN A 473 -34.43 15.87 -12.85
C ASN A 473 -33.63 15.39 -11.63
N HIS A 474 -33.95 15.82 -10.42
CA HIS A 474 -33.22 15.43 -9.21
C HIS A 474 -33.85 14.20 -8.57
N LEU A 475 -32.98 13.36 -7.96
CA LEU A 475 -33.41 12.30 -7.06
C LEU A 475 -33.26 12.79 -5.61
N LEU A 476 -34.31 12.76 -4.83
CA LEU A 476 -34.31 13.05 -3.40
C LEU A 476 -34.45 11.74 -2.63
N ILE A 477 -33.49 11.46 -1.74
CA ILE A 477 -33.51 10.31 -0.85
C ILE A 477 -33.62 10.86 0.58
N LYS A 478 -34.76 10.65 1.24
CA LYS A 478 -35.05 11.23 2.55
C LYS A 478 -35.19 10.14 3.61
N ALA A 479 -34.56 10.35 4.75
CA ALA A 479 -34.80 9.53 5.92
C ALA A 479 -36.22 9.80 6.47
N LYS A 480 -36.98 8.73 6.72
CA LYS A 480 -38.38 8.81 7.20
C LYS A 480 -38.52 9.44 8.58
N ASP A 481 -37.45 9.37 9.38
CA ASP A 481 -37.36 9.98 10.70
C ASP A 481 -36.98 11.48 10.66
N GLY A 482 -36.74 12.01 9.46
CA GLY A 482 -36.36 13.41 9.23
C GLY A 482 -34.89 13.71 9.53
N SER A 483 -34.07 12.72 9.81
CA SER A 483 -32.65 12.88 10.19
C SER A 483 -31.73 13.28 9.03
N GLY A 484 -32.20 13.21 7.77
CA GLY A 484 -31.38 13.59 6.61
C GLY A 484 -32.09 13.53 5.27
N GLN A 485 -31.47 14.17 4.27
CA GLN A 485 -31.86 14.13 2.87
C GLN A 485 -30.62 14.18 1.99
N VAL A 486 -30.52 13.33 1.00
CA VAL A 486 -29.55 13.45 -0.09
C VAL A 486 -30.28 13.88 -1.36
N THR A 487 -29.80 14.98 -1.97
CA THR A 487 -30.25 15.44 -3.28
C THR A 487 -29.20 15.07 -4.33
N VAL A 488 -29.49 14.09 -5.19
CA VAL A 488 -28.63 13.78 -6.32
C VAL A 488 -29.04 14.67 -7.50
N GLN A 489 -28.19 15.62 -7.84
CA GLN A 489 -28.50 16.58 -8.88
C GLN A 489 -28.54 15.94 -10.26
N SER A 490 -29.52 16.29 -11.04
CA SER A 490 -29.70 15.86 -12.44
C SER A 490 -29.70 14.35 -12.69
N TYR A 491 -29.93 13.53 -11.64
CA TYR A 491 -29.94 12.07 -11.70
C TYR A 491 -30.79 11.50 -12.85
N PHE A 492 -31.99 12.10 -13.09
CA PHE A 492 -32.91 11.67 -14.14
C PHE A 492 -32.69 12.37 -15.49
N GLN A 493 -31.58 13.09 -15.66
CA GLN A 493 -31.22 13.62 -16.97
C GLN A 493 -31.08 12.48 -17.98
N ASN A 494 -31.65 12.64 -19.18
CA ASN A 494 -31.74 11.57 -20.17
C ASN A 494 -32.31 10.26 -19.59
N ASP A 495 -33.32 10.38 -18.77
CA ASP A 495 -34.01 9.27 -18.10
C ASP A 495 -33.05 8.38 -17.27
N GLY A 496 -32.11 9.01 -16.51
CA GLY A 496 -31.16 8.31 -15.63
C GLY A 496 -30.04 7.57 -16.37
N SER A 497 -29.84 7.88 -17.66
CA SER A 497 -28.70 7.36 -18.42
C SER A 497 -27.64 8.42 -18.71
N GLY A 498 -27.80 9.64 -18.16
CA GLY A 498 -26.90 10.77 -18.35
C GLY A 498 -25.62 10.70 -17.54
N ALA A 499 -24.80 11.74 -17.70
CA ALA A 499 -23.51 11.90 -17.02
C ALA A 499 -23.61 12.06 -15.49
N TYR A 500 -24.81 12.38 -14.97
CA TYR A 500 -25.06 12.58 -13.52
C TYR A 500 -25.59 11.33 -12.82
N ARG A 501 -25.56 10.18 -13.48
CA ARG A 501 -26.10 8.94 -12.96
C ARG A 501 -25.27 8.42 -11.79
N ILE A 502 -25.92 8.03 -10.71
CA ILE A 502 -25.42 7.07 -9.73
C ILE A 502 -25.88 5.68 -10.19
N ASP A 503 -24.96 4.74 -10.28
CA ASP A 503 -25.22 3.41 -10.83
C ASP A 503 -25.93 2.50 -9.84
N GLU A 504 -25.56 2.57 -8.58
CA GLU A 504 -26.11 1.72 -7.52
C GLU A 504 -26.23 2.46 -6.18
N ILE A 505 -27.21 2.05 -5.38
CA ILE A 505 -27.36 2.46 -3.98
C ILE A 505 -27.23 1.22 -3.11
N HIS A 506 -26.21 1.18 -2.26
CA HIS A 506 -25.85 0.06 -1.41
C HIS A 506 -26.27 0.28 0.04
N PHE A 507 -26.63 -0.81 0.73
CA PHE A 507 -26.98 -0.83 2.13
C PHE A 507 -26.15 -1.88 2.89
N ASP A 508 -25.92 -1.69 4.18
CA ASP A 508 -25.14 -2.61 5.01
C ASP A 508 -25.76 -4.02 5.11
N ASN A 509 -27.06 -4.13 4.92
CA ASN A 509 -27.76 -5.42 4.88
C ASN A 509 -27.60 -6.19 3.54
N GLY A 510 -26.69 -5.73 2.67
CA GLY A 510 -26.39 -6.33 1.37
C GLY A 510 -27.40 -6.01 0.27
N LYS A 511 -28.48 -5.23 0.56
CA LYS A 511 -29.41 -4.78 -0.47
C LYS A 511 -28.75 -3.77 -1.39
N VAL A 512 -28.99 -3.91 -2.69
CA VAL A 512 -28.55 -2.99 -3.73
C VAL A 512 -29.75 -2.56 -4.57
N LEU A 513 -29.87 -1.27 -4.84
CA LEU A 513 -30.82 -0.70 -5.78
C LEU A 513 -30.06 -0.19 -7.00
N ASP A 514 -30.33 -0.71 -8.15
CA ASP A 514 -29.84 -0.19 -9.43
C ASP A 514 -30.75 0.94 -9.96
N VAL A 515 -30.35 1.55 -11.07
CA VAL A 515 -31.10 2.66 -11.69
C VAL A 515 -32.56 2.25 -12.03
N ALA A 516 -32.77 1.02 -12.50
CA ALA A 516 -34.12 0.54 -12.84
C ALA A 516 -35.00 0.46 -11.60
N THR A 517 -34.47 -0.12 -10.52
CA THR A 517 -35.17 -0.21 -9.23
C THR A 517 -35.48 1.17 -8.64
N VAL A 518 -34.53 2.10 -8.71
CA VAL A 518 -34.76 3.48 -8.22
C VAL A 518 -35.89 4.16 -8.99
N LYS A 519 -35.97 3.95 -10.32
CA LYS A 519 -37.08 4.50 -11.15
C LYS A 519 -38.44 3.96 -10.77
N GLU A 520 -38.51 2.71 -10.27
CA GLU A 520 -39.78 2.10 -9.83
C GLU A 520 -40.23 2.63 -8.44
N LEU A 521 -39.31 3.21 -7.68
CA LEU A 521 -39.56 3.72 -6.32
C LEU A 521 -40.01 5.18 -6.28
N VAL A 522 -39.91 5.96 -7.38
CA VAL A 522 -40.16 7.41 -7.44
C VAL A 522 -41.44 7.80 -8.16
#